data_a4151b0659cf350a12dbbb4546f599cc
#
_entry.id   a4151b0659cf350a12dbbb4546f599cc
#
_cell.length_a   1.000
_cell.length_b   1.000
_cell.length_c   1.000
_cell.angle_alpha   90.00
_cell.angle_beta   90.00
_cell.angle_gamma   90.00
#
_symmetry.space_group_name_H-M   'P 1'
#
loop_
_entity.id
_entity.type
_entity.pdbx_description
1 polymer ?
#
loop_
_entity_poly.entity_id
_entity_poly.type
_entity_poly.pdbx_seq_one_letter_code
_entity_poly.pdbx_strand_id
1 'polypeptide(L)'
;MSSSETAFAAEAPSRARGNLMILVLALSCFVFGCAYQYILGVPDQVAQIAGIDLSQVSLMMGVYGVCNAIGTPLLVMALTSRGPKTLLLVSLALMAMGMAICAATPIYPVILTGRAVMGVGNGTFAATAYIAASRIAGPSRAASAMSNVALGFSASFVFALPAARMLRNVITWQQAYWVLVVAACIAFAVIALVVRVPEAPHSPAEQGRRSTDALRVFRNPCVVLPLICTVLMFVGYASMNTYITPFMESVLPQPEWVSGSLFAFGLMSMIGSKASGWAADRFGSASAVIGCVTLQAVTLVGLGLVTGSWPAALAAACIWTGISWGFLPAQNSFIMLNAGDEAAFAVSLSNSSLQLGSALGSFAAGVFITCMPLLAMPSVSAAFTACAVAAEIAALRLSRRPKRVR
;
A
#
# COMPACT_ATOMS: atom_id res chain seq x y z
N MET A 1 -28.93 -20.59 23.31
CA MET A 1 -28.39 -20.57 21.95
C MET A 1 -29.55 -20.23 21.04
N SER A 2 -29.53 -19.06 20.40
CA SER A 2 -30.63 -18.62 19.57
C SER A 2 -30.60 -19.31 18.20
N SER A 3 -31.75 -19.47 17.58
CA SER A 3 -31.90 -20.07 16.24
C SER A 3 -31.03 -19.43 15.14
N SER A 4 -30.54 -18.23 15.38
CA SER A 4 -29.60 -17.52 14.51
C SER A 4 -28.15 -18.04 14.62
N GLU A 5 -27.72 -18.55 15.78
CA GLU A 5 -26.37 -19.14 15.94
C GLU A 5 -26.26 -20.52 15.27
N THR A 6 -27.35 -21.27 15.24
CA THR A 6 -27.39 -22.58 14.56
C THR A 6 -27.45 -22.45 13.03
N ALA A 7 -28.09 -21.42 12.49
CA ALA A 7 -28.10 -21.15 11.03
C ALA A 7 -26.72 -20.71 10.52
N PHE A 8 -25.95 -19.95 11.32
CA PHE A 8 -24.60 -19.52 10.96
C PHE A 8 -23.58 -20.68 10.97
N ALA A 9 -23.80 -21.67 11.85
CA ALA A 9 -22.94 -22.86 11.97
C ALA A 9 -23.11 -23.84 10.78
N ALA A 10 -24.24 -23.80 10.10
CA ALA A 10 -24.53 -24.74 9.00
C ALA A 10 -23.89 -24.33 7.65
N GLU A 11 -23.48 -23.08 7.47
CA GLU A 11 -22.87 -22.55 6.23
C GLU A 11 -21.36 -22.30 6.30
N ALA A 12 -20.75 -22.41 7.47
CA ALA A 12 -19.30 -22.16 7.60
C ALA A 12 -18.50 -23.23 6.84
N PRO A 13 -17.61 -22.83 5.92
CA PRO A 13 -16.78 -23.80 5.19
C PRO A 13 -15.89 -24.58 6.18
N SER A 14 -15.60 -25.85 5.89
CA SER A 14 -14.66 -26.62 6.70
C SER A 14 -13.35 -25.82 6.85
N ARG A 15 -12.68 -25.98 8.00
CA ARG A 15 -11.48 -25.19 8.34
C ARG A 15 -10.41 -25.26 7.26
N ALA A 16 -10.22 -26.42 6.63
CA ALA A 16 -9.29 -26.60 5.51
C ALA A 16 -9.72 -25.80 4.27
N ARG A 17 -11.00 -25.82 3.92
CA ARG A 17 -11.55 -25.08 2.80
C ARG A 17 -11.49 -23.57 3.03
N GLY A 18 -11.77 -23.11 4.25
CA GLY A 18 -11.63 -21.70 4.61
C GLY A 18 -10.18 -21.21 4.49
N ASN A 19 -9.21 -21.98 4.96
CA ASN A 19 -7.79 -21.65 4.83
C ASN A 19 -7.34 -21.61 3.35
N LEU A 20 -7.83 -22.52 2.51
CA LEU A 20 -7.57 -22.51 1.07
C LEU A 20 -8.10 -21.22 0.40
N MET A 21 -9.32 -20.80 0.74
CA MET A 21 -9.90 -19.55 0.21
C MET A 21 -9.07 -18.34 0.62
N ILE A 22 -8.62 -18.26 1.88
CA ILE A 22 -7.76 -17.18 2.38
C ILE A 22 -6.40 -17.18 1.67
N LEU A 23 -5.82 -18.36 1.43
CA LEU A 23 -4.58 -18.49 0.67
C LEU A 23 -4.74 -17.98 -0.77
N VAL A 24 -5.85 -18.29 -1.44
CA VAL A 24 -6.15 -17.79 -2.80
C VAL A 24 -6.24 -16.26 -2.81
N LEU A 25 -6.90 -15.66 -1.80
CA LEU A 25 -6.94 -14.19 -1.67
C LEU A 25 -5.55 -13.60 -1.43
N ALA A 26 -4.72 -14.24 -0.61
CA ALA A 26 -3.35 -13.81 -0.34
C ALA A 26 -2.46 -13.88 -1.59
N LEU A 27 -2.55 -14.97 -2.37
CA LEU A 27 -1.83 -15.11 -3.64
C LEU A 27 -2.29 -14.09 -4.69
N SER A 28 -3.59 -13.77 -4.72
CA SER A 28 -4.07 -12.70 -5.60
C SER A 28 -3.52 -11.32 -5.19
N CYS A 29 -3.45 -11.02 -3.89
CA CYS A 29 -2.80 -9.82 -3.39
C CYS A 29 -1.29 -9.78 -3.74
N PHE A 30 -0.61 -10.92 -3.72
CA PHE A 30 0.78 -11.04 -4.15
C PHE A 30 0.93 -10.68 -5.63
N VAL A 31 0.11 -11.23 -6.52
CA VAL A 31 0.14 -10.92 -7.97
C VAL A 31 -0.06 -9.42 -8.21
N PHE A 32 -0.99 -8.80 -7.49
CA PHE A 32 -1.25 -7.36 -7.65
C PHE A 32 -0.12 -6.49 -7.12
N GLY A 33 0.45 -6.87 -5.98
CA GLY A 33 1.65 -6.23 -5.47
C GLY A 33 2.83 -6.36 -6.44
N CYS A 34 3.01 -7.52 -7.07
CA CYS A 34 4.03 -7.71 -8.10
C CYS A 34 3.80 -6.78 -9.29
N ALA A 35 2.57 -6.64 -9.79
CA ALA A 35 2.26 -5.75 -10.90
C ALA A 35 2.54 -4.27 -10.59
N TYR A 36 2.34 -3.85 -9.33
CA TYR A 36 2.71 -2.50 -8.88
C TYR A 36 4.22 -2.31 -8.81
N GLN A 37 4.92 -3.24 -8.14
CA GLN A 37 6.33 -3.12 -7.82
C GLN A 37 7.26 -3.37 -9.01
N TYR A 38 6.84 -4.17 -10.00
CA TYR A 38 7.69 -4.57 -11.12
C TYR A 38 8.28 -3.36 -11.87
N ILE A 39 7.46 -2.35 -12.15
CA ILE A 39 7.89 -1.12 -12.86
C ILE A 39 8.96 -0.36 -12.07
N LEU A 40 8.88 -0.36 -10.73
CA LEU A 40 9.88 0.28 -9.88
C LEU A 40 11.24 -0.45 -9.92
N GLY A 41 11.23 -1.74 -10.26
CA GLY A 41 12.46 -2.53 -10.45
C GLY A 41 13.18 -2.28 -11.77
N VAL A 42 12.44 -1.84 -12.81
CA VAL A 42 12.97 -1.66 -14.19
C VAL A 42 12.49 -0.35 -14.85
N PRO A 43 12.59 0.80 -14.18
CA PRO A 43 12.09 2.07 -14.72
C PRO A 43 12.84 2.49 -16.00
N ASP A 44 14.11 2.15 -16.10
CA ASP A 44 14.98 2.33 -17.27
C ASP A 44 14.46 1.57 -18.50
N GLN A 45 14.11 0.29 -18.34
CA GLN A 45 13.56 -0.53 -19.44
C GLN A 45 12.18 0.01 -19.89
N VAL A 46 11.35 0.46 -18.94
CA VAL A 46 10.05 1.05 -19.25
C VAL A 46 10.21 2.33 -20.05
N ALA A 47 11.11 3.21 -19.62
CA ALA A 47 11.41 4.47 -20.31
C ALA A 47 11.91 4.22 -21.75
N GLN A 48 12.85 3.29 -21.90
CA GLN A 48 13.44 2.93 -23.21
C GLN A 48 12.38 2.37 -24.17
N ILE A 49 11.54 1.43 -23.72
CA ILE A 49 10.56 0.77 -24.60
C ILE A 49 9.41 1.71 -24.97
N ALA A 50 8.96 2.56 -24.04
CA ALA A 50 7.89 3.50 -24.29
C ALA A 50 8.37 4.80 -24.96
N GLY A 51 9.68 5.00 -25.13
CA GLY A 51 10.26 6.22 -25.71
C GLY A 51 9.99 7.47 -24.87
N ILE A 52 10.05 7.34 -23.55
CA ILE A 52 9.72 8.38 -22.58
C ILE A 52 10.88 8.68 -21.63
N ASP A 53 10.82 9.80 -20.95
CA ASP A 53 11.78 10.14 -19.91
C ASP A 53 11.47 9.43 -18.59
N LEU A 54 12.47 9.29 -17.74
CA LEU A 54 12.33 8.69 -16.42
C LEU A 54 11.31 9.45 -15.54
N SER A 55 11.16 10.75 -15.75
CA SER A 55 10.14 11.58 -15.10
C SER A 55 8.71 11.14 -15.45
N GLN A 56 8.48 10.69 -16.68
CA GLN A 56 7.19 10.18 -17.13
C GLN A 56 6.86 8.80 -16.57
N VAL A 57 7.87 7.99 -16.24
CA VAL A 57 7.66 6.72 -15.51
C VAL A 57 7.09 6.99 -14.12
N SER A 58 7.54 8.05 -13.43
CA SER A 58 6.97 8.43 -12.13
C SER A 58 5.51 8.86 -12.22
N LEU A 59 5.11 9.50 -13.33
CA LEU A 59 3.72 9.86 -13.62
C LEU A 59 2.81 8.61 -13.69
N MET A 60 3.31 7.51 -14.26
CA MET A 60 2.58 6.23 -14.27
C MET A 60 2.25 5.74 -12.85
N MET A 61 3.18 5.92 -11.91
CA MET A 61 2.97 5.55 -10.50
C MET A 61 1.97 6.51 -9.83
N GLY A 62 2.07 7.80 -10.12
CA GLY A 62 1.15 8.82 -9.62
C GLY A 62 -0.29 8.59 -10.09
N VAL A 63 -0.51 8.35 -11.39
CA VAL A 63 -1.83 8.06 -11.97
C VAL A 63 -2.44 6.82 -11.32
N TYR A 64 -1.65 5.75 -11.16
CA TYR A 64 -2.11 4.56 -10.45
C TYR A 64 -2.55 4.86 -9.02
N GLY A 65 -1.77 5.64 -8.26
CA GLY A 65 -2.07 5.98 -6.87
C GLY A 65 -3.31 6.86 -6.72
N VAL A 66 -3.48 7.88 -7.58
CA VAL A 66 -4.68 8.74 -7.59
C VAL A 66 -5.93 7.93 -7.93
N CYS A 67 -5.87 7.09 -8.97
CA CYS A 67 -7.00 6.24 -9.37
C CYS A 67 -7.31 5.19 -8.30
N ASN A 68 -6.31 4.70 -7.57
CA ASN A 68 -6.52 3.85 -6.40
C ASN A 68 -7.26 4.61 -5.28
N ALA A 69 -6.77 5.78 -4.90
CA ALA A 69 -7.33 6.57 -3.80
C ALA A 69 -8.79 7.00 -4.04
N ILE A 70 -9.12 7.42 -5.26
CA ILE A 70 -10.44 7.93 -5.64
C ILE A 70 -11.34 6.81 -6.17
N GLY A 71 -10.81 5.97 -7.04
CA GLY A 71 -11.57 4.95 -7.73
C GLY A 71 -12.03 3.80 -6.82
N THR A 72 -11.24 3.46 -5.79
CA THR A 72 -11.62 2.43 -4.82
C THR A 72 -12.94 2.73 -4.11
N PRO A 73 -13.12 3.86 -3.41
CA PRO A 73 -14.38 4.14 -2.75
C PRO A 73 -15.55 4.24 -3.74
N LEU A 74 -15.34 4.81 -4.93
CA LEU A 74 -16.39 4.91 -5.94
C LEU A 74 -16.86 3.53 -6.42
N LEU A 75 -15.93 2.62 -6.72
CA LEU A 75 -16.27 1.27 -7.17
C LEU A 75 -16.92 0.44 -6.05
N VAL A 76 -16.41 0.57 -4.82
CA VAL A 76 -17.02 -0.09 -3.65
C VAL A 76 -18.45 0.40 -3.46
N MET A 77 -18.70 1.71 -3.47
CA MET A 77 -20.04 2.28 -3.34
C MET A 77 -20.99 1.79 -4.46
N ALA A 78 -20.52 1.77 -5.69
CA ALA A 78 -21.32 1.36 -6.86
C ALA A 78 -21.72 -0.13 -6.82
N LEU A 79 -20.90 -0.99 -6.21
CA LEU A 79 -21.10 -2.45 -6.27
C LEU A 79 -21.35 -3.10 -4.91
N THR A 80 -21.42 -2.34 -3.81
CA THR A 80 -21.66 -2.87 -2.45
C THR A 80 -22.91 -3.74 -2.38
N SER A 81 -23.98 -3.36 -3.10
CA SER A 81 -25.25 -4.10 -3.14
C SER A 81 -25.12 -5.48 -3.82
N ARG A 82 -24.07 -5.72 -4.60
CA ARG A 82 -23.85 -7.00 -5.33
C ARG A 82 -23.01 -8.01 -4.56
N GLY A 83 -22.62 -7.67 -3.34
CA GLY A 83 -21.87 -8.55 -2.44
C GLY A 83 -20.36 -8.59 -2.70
N PRO A 84 -19.58 -9.07 -1.70
CA PRO A 84 -18.13 -9.02 -1.72
C PRO A 84 -17.49 -9.90 -2.82
N LYS A 85 -18.12 -11.02 -3.20
CA LYS A 85 -17.61 -11.87 -4.26
C LYS A 85 -17.61 -11.16 -5.62
N THR A 86 -18.66 -10.40 -5.93
CA THR A 86 -18.74 -9.60 -7.16
C THR A 86 -17.66 -8.52 -7.18
N LEU A 87 -17.44 -7.83 -6.04
CA LEU A 87 -16.37 -6.84 -5.91
C LEU A 87 -14.99 -7.46 -6.17
N LEU A 88 -14.70 -8.64 -5.61
CA LEU A 88 -13.44 -9.36 -5.86
C LEU A 88 -13.26 -9.67 -7.35
N LEU A 89 -14.27 -10.20 -8.01
CA LEU A 89 -14.19 -10.59 -9.43
C LEU A 89 -14.06 -9.38 -10.34
N VAL A 90 -14.83 -8.31 -10.11
CA VAL A 90 -14.73 -7.07 -10.90
C VAL A 90 -13.35 -6.43 -10.71
N SER A 91 -12.83 -6.40 -9.49
CA SER A 91 -11.49 -5.86 -9.22
C SER A 91 -10.39 -6.64 -9.92
N LEU A 92 -10.48 -7.97 -9.91
CA LEU A 92 -9.57 -8.87 -10.65
C LEU A 92 -9.63 -8.64 -12.15
N ALA A 93 -10.85 -8.52 -12.69
CA ALA A 93 -11.03 -8.23 -14.12
C ALA A 93 -10.42 -6.87 -14.51
N LEU A 94 -10.62 -5.83 -13.69
CA LEU A 94 -10.00 -4.53 -13.91
C LEU A 94 -8.47 -4.61 -13.84
N MET A 95 -7.92 -5.34 -12.88
CA MET A 95 -6.46 -5.52 -12.79
C MET A 95 -5.90 -6.26 -14.00
N ALA A 96 -6.51 -7.37 -14.39
CA ALA A 96 -6.09 -8.15 -15.57
C ALA A 96 -6.19 -7.31 -16.84
N MET A 97 -7.29 -6.57 -17.02
CA MET A 97 -7.49 -5.67 -18.15
C MET A 97 -6.45 -4.54 -18.18
N GLY A 98 -6.22 -3.88 -17.05
CA GLY A 98 -5.24 -2.81 -16.96
C GLY A 98 -3.80 -3.28 -17.25
N MET A 99 -3.42 -4.47 -16.73
CA MET A 99 -2.14 -5.10 -17.05
C MET A 99 -2.04 -5.47 -18.53
N ALA A 100 -3.09 -6.03 -19.12
CA ALA A 100 -3.14 -6.37 -20.55
C ALA A 100 -3.01 -5.13 -21.43
N ILE A 101 -3.70 -4.02 -21.09
CA ILE A 101 -3.57 -2.74 -21.79
C ILE A 101 -2.12 -2.26 -21.72
N CYS A 102 -1.47 -2.30 -20.56
CA CYS A 102 -0.07 -1.89 -20.42
C CYS A 102 0.89 -2.79 -21.21
N ALA A 103 0.62 -4.09 -21.26
CA ALA A 103 1.48 -5.06 -21.94
C ALA A 103 1.33 -5.06 -23.48
N ALA A 104 0.16 -4.65 -23.99
CA ALA A 104 -0.18 -4.76 -25.40
C ALA A 104 0.45 -3.67 -26.29
N THR A 105 0.97 -2.57 -25.70
CA THR A 105 1.41 -1.42 -26.47
C THR A 105 2.55 -0.65 -25.78
N PRO A 106 3.48 -0.08 -26.54
CA PRO A 106 4.44 0.89 -26.02
C PRO A 106 3.91 2.33 -25.97
N ILE A 107 2.67 2.59 -26.41
CA ILE A 107 2.10 3.93 -26.49
C ILE A 107 1.80 4.47 -25.10
N TYR A 108 2.54 5.48 -24.64
CA TYR A 108 2.52 6.01 -23.29
C TYR A 108 1.12 6.42 -22.77
N PRO A 109 0.27 7.19 -23.50
CA PRO A 109 -1.08 7.53 -23.03
C PRO A 109 -1.96 6.29 -22.79
N VAL A 110 -1.79 5.22 -23.57
CA VAL A 110 -2.52 3.97 -23.41
C VAL A 110 -2.02 3.23 -22.16
N ILE A 111 -0.70 3.23 -21.93
CA ILE A 111 -0.12 2.68 -20.70
C ILE A 111 -0.67 3.42 -19.47
N LEU A 112 -0.77 4.76 -19.50
CA LEU A 112 -1.37 5.53 -18.41
C LEU A 112 -2.82 5.13 -18.14
N THR A 113 -3.62 4.89 -19.19
CA THR A 113 -4.99 4.38 -19.05
C THR A 113 -5.01 3.02 -18.38
N GLY A 114 -4.12 2.10 -18.79
CA GLY A 114 -3.97 0.79 -18.14
C GLY A 114 -3.61 0.92 -16.66
N ARG A 115 -2.69 1.83 -16.31
CA ARG A 115 -2.30 2.13 -14.93
C ARG A 115 -3.44 2.69 -14.09
N ALA A 116 -4.27 3.56 -14.67
CA ALA A 116 -5.47 4.10 -14.01
C ALA A 116 -6.46 2.98 -13.67
N VAL A 117 -6.74 2.10 -14.64
CA VAL A 117 -7.64 0.94 -14.46
C VAL A 117 -7.10 -0.02 -13.38
N MET A 118 -5.79 -0.31 -13.42
CA MET A 118 -5.14 -1.12 -12.38
C MET A 118 -5.27 -0.50 -10.99
N GLY A 119 -5.12 0.82 -10.88
CA GLY A 119 -5.24 1.54 -9.60
C GLY A 119 -6.61 1.31 -8.95
N VAL A 120 -7.69 1.50 -9.70
CA VAL A 120 -9.06 1.24 -9.22
C VAL A 120 -9.24 -0.22 -8.78
N GLY A 121 -8.77 -1.16 -9.60
CA GLY A 121 -8.87 -2.60 -9.33
C GLY A 121 -8.12 -3.00 -8.06
N ASN A 122 -6.87 -2.57 -7.89
CA ASN A 122 -6.03 -2.96 -6.76
C ASN A 122 -6.60 -2.54 -5.40
N GLY A 123 -6.99 -1.29 -5.25
CA GLY A 123 -7.53 -0.80 -3.98
C GLY A 123 -8.83 -1.49 -3.60
N THR A 124 -9.73 -1.65 -4.57
CA THR A 124 -11.01 -2.35 -4.36
C THR A 124 -10.80 -3.81 -3.99
N PHE A 125 -9.87 -4.50 -4.67
CA PHE A 125 -9.56 -5.90 -4.33
C PHE A 125 -9.01 -6.03 -2.92
N ALA A 126 -7.99 -5.24 -2.56
CA ALA A 126 -7.36 -5.31 -1.25
C ALA A 126 -8.37 -5.10 -0.11
N ALA A 127 -9.19 -4.04 -0.19
CA ALA A 127 -10.21 -3.76 0.81
C ALA A 127 -11.23 -4.91 0.93
N THR A 128 -11.70 -5.42 -0.22
CA THR A 128 -12.70 -6.49 -0.25
C THR A 128 -12.12 -7.83 0.19
N ALA A 129 -10.86 -8.12 -0.14
CA ALA A 129 -10.18 -9.35 0.27
C ALA A 129 -10.02 -9.45 1.79
N TYR A 130 -9.71 -8.33 2.48
CA TYR A 130 -9.69 -8.31 3.95
C TYR A 130 -11.06 -8.62 4.56
N ILE A 131 -12.12 -8.00 4.04
CA ILE A 131 -13.49 -8.25 4.48
C ILE A 131 -13.89 -9.71 4.22
N ALA A 132 -13.61 -10.22 3.02
CA ALA A 132 -13.91 -11.61 2.66
C ALA A 132 -13.16 -12.60 3.56
N ALA A 133 -11.87 -12.39 3.80
CA ALA A 133 -11.06 -13.24 4.67
C ALA A 133 -11.58 -13.26 6.11
N SER A 134 -11.95 -12.10 6.67
CA SER A 134 -12.52 -12.01 8.01
C SER A 134 -13.84 -12.77 8.13
N ARG A 135 -14.73 -12.66 7.14
CA ARG A 135 -16.01 -13.38 7.10
C ARG A 135 -15.83 -14.89 6.95
N ILE A 136 -14.91 -15.34 6.08
CA ILE A 136 -14.60 -16.76 5.88
C ILE A 136 -14.04 -17.40 7.16
N ALA A 137 -13.18 -16.67 7.88
CA ALA A 137 -12.54 -17.18 9.10
C ALA A 137 -13.44 -17.17 10.34
N GLY A 138 -14.46 -16.30 10.34
CA GLY A 138 -15.33 -16.03 11.49
C GLY A 138 -14.68 -15.14 12.56
N PRO A 139 -15.47 -14.65 13.55
CA PRO A 139 -15.03 -13.62 14.50
C PRO A 139 -13.77 -13.98 15.28
N SER A 140 -13.61 -15.25 15.71
CA SER A 140 -12.48 -15.70 16.51
C SER A 140 -11.13 -15.70 15.78
N ARG A 141 -11.11 -15.69 14.43
CA ARG A 141 -9.90 -15.77 13.60
C ARG A 141 -9.81 -14.68 12.53
N ALA A 142 -10.71 -13.70 12.57
CA ALA A 142 -10.78 -12.64 11.58
C ALA A 142 -9.45 -11.88 11.42
N ALA A 143 -8.84 -11.48 12.53
CA ALA A 143 -7.56 -10.74 12.52
C ALA A 143 -6.42 -11.57 11.89
N SER A 144 -6.32 -12.87 12.23
CA SER A 144 -5.32 -13.76 11.64
C SER A 144 -5.54 -13.96 10.15
N ALA A 145 -6.80 -14.10 9.71
CA ALA A 145 -7.13 -14.24 8.28
C ALA A 145 -6.78 -12.98 7.47
N MET A 146 -7.10 -11.81 7.99
CA MET A 146 -6.72 -10.53 7.38
C MET A 146 -5.20 -10.38 7.29
N SER A 147 -4.48 -10.76 8.35
CA SER A 147 -3.02 -10.76 8.37
C SER A 147 -2.42 -11.68 7.30
N ASN A 148 -3.01 -12.87 7.07
CA ASN A 148 -2.56 -13.78 6.02
C ASN A 148 -2.74 -13.19 4.62
N VAL A 149 -3.82 -12.46 4.38
CA VAL A 149 -4.01 -11.74 3.10
C VAL A 149 -2.98 -10.61 2.96
N ALA A 150 -2.72 -9.86 4.04
CA ALA A 150 -1.71 -8.81 4.05
C ALA A 150 -0.29 -9.35 3.77
N LEU A 151 0.03 -10.56 4.24
CA LEU A 151 1.30 -11.23 3.93
C LEU A 151 1.51 -11.43 2.44
N GLY A 152 0.45 -11.72 1.67
CA GLY A 152 0.54 -11.82 0.21
C GLY A 152 1.04 -10.52 -0.42
N PHE A 153 0.45 -9.39 -0.04
CA PHE A 153 0.90 -8.08 -0.52
C PHE A 153 2.32 -7.76 -0.05
N SER A 154 2.63 -7.99 1.22
CA SER A 154 3.98 -7.75 1.78
C SER A 154 5.06 -8.60 1.10
N ALA A 155 4.76 -9.85 0.75
CA ALA A 155 5.69 -10.71 0.03
C ALA A 155 6.05 -10.14 -1.36
N SER A 156 5.14 -9.43 -2.01
CA SER A 156 5.45 -8.79 -3.30
C SER A 156 6.56 -7.74 -3.19
N PHE A 157 6.67 -7.03 -2.08
CA PHE A 157 7.77 -6.07 -1.85
C PHE A 157 9.13 -6.77 -1.75
N VAL A 158 9.14 -7.98 -1.17
CA VAL A 158 10.38 -8.76 -1.03
C VAL A 158 10.84 -9.34 -2.36
N PHE A 159 9.90 -9.81 -3.18
CA PHE A 159 10.25 -10.60 -4.36
C PHE A 159 10.14 -9.85 -5.70
N ALA A 160 9.17 -8.94 -5.85
CA ALA A 160 8.86 -8.37 -7.17
C ALA A 160 9.94 -7.42 -7.69
N LEU A 161 10.48 -6.51 -6.86
CA LEU A 161 11.53 -5.60 -7.27
C LEU A 161 12.83 -6.34 -7.67
N PRO A 162 13.37 -7.24 -6.81
CA PRO A 162 14.56 -8.00 -7.17
C PRO A 162 14.33 -8.87 -8.40
N ALA A 163 13.18 -9.55 -8.51
CA ALA A 163 12.85 -10.38 -9.65
C ALA A 163 12.80 -9.56 -10.95
N ALA A 164 12.15 -8.38 -10.92
CA ALA A 164 12.13 -7.48 -12.07
C ALA A 164 13.56 -7.11 -12.52
N ARG A 165 14.42 -6.79 -11.56
CA ARG A 165 15.80 -6.43 -11.85
C ARG A 165 16.62 -7.59 -12.39
N MET A 166 16.48 -8.79 -11.85
CA MET A 166 17.17 -9.99 -12.31
C MET A 166 16.73 -10.42 -13.72
N LEU A 167 15.43 -10.24 -14.00
CA LEU A 167 14.84 -10.67 -15.27
C LEU A 167 14.96 -9.63 -16.39
N ARG A 168 15.41 -8.41 -16.12
CA ARG A 168 15.40 -7.28 -17.07
C ARG A 168 16.14 -7.55 -18.40
N ASN A 169 17.18 -8.40 -18.37
CA ASN A 169 17.98 -8.76 -19.55
C ASN A 169 17.44 -10.01 -20.26
N VAL A 170 16.44 -10.71 -19.68
CA VAL A 170 15.87 -11.96 -20.20
C VAL A 170 14.51 -11.72 -20.82
N ILE A 171 13.68 -10.92 -20.16
CA ILE A 171 12.31 -10.61 -20.60
C ILE A 171 12.05 -9.10 -20.53
N THR A 172 11.15 -8.63 -21.38
CA THR A 172 10.66 -7.26 -21.31
C THR A 172 9.62 -7.11 -20.18
N TRP A 173 9.42 -5.87 -19.70
CA TRP A 173 8.40 -5.63 -18.68
C TRP A 173 6.98 -5.95 -19.18
N GLN A 174 6.71 -5.81 -20.49
CA GLN A 174 5.45 -6.21 -21.08
C GLN A 174 5.25 -7.73 -21.03
N GLN A 175 6.29 -8.51 -21.30
CA GLN A 175 6.24 -9.99 -21.20
C GLN A 175 5.97 -10.42 -19.75
N ALA A 176 6.61 -9.77 -18.78
CA ALA A 176 6.33 -10.01 -17.36
C ALA A 176 4.87 -9.68 -17.01
N TYR A 177 4.33 -8.58 -17.54
CA TYR A 177 2.91 -8.23 -17.34
C TYR A 177 1.97 -9.26 -17.95
N TRP A 178 2.28 -9.85 -19.12
CA TRP A 178 1.49 -10.95 -19.66
C TRP A 178 1.49 -12.18 -18.75
N VAL A 179 2.60 -12.51 -18.12
CA VAL A 179 2.65 -13.58 -17.10
C VAL A 179 1.73 -13.24 -15.92
N LEU A 180 1.74 -11.98 -15.45
CA LEU A 180 0.86 -11.54 -14.37
C LEU A 180 -0.62 -11.50 -14.78
N VAL A 181 -0.94 -11.19 -16.05
CA VAL A 181 -2.30 -11.29 -16.61
C VAL A 181 -2.80 -12.75 -16.54
N VAL A 182 -1.97 -13.70 -16.97
CA VAL A 182 -2.33 -15.12 -16.87
C VAL A 182 -2.56 -15.53 -15.42
N ALA A 183 -1.69 -15.12 -14.51
CA ALA A 183 -1.85 -15.38 -13.07
C ALA A 183 -3.14 -14.74 -12.51
N ALA A 184 -3.49 -13.52 -12.92
CA ALA A 184 -4.73 -12.85 -12.53
C ALA A 184 -5.97 -13.55 -13.10
N CYS A 185 -5.93 -14.04 -14.34
CA CYS A 185 -7.00 -14.83 -14.93
C CYS A 185 -7.20 -16.18 -14.21
N ILE A 186 -6.12 -16.85 -13.83
CA ILE A 186 -6.18 -18.06 -13.00
C ILE A 186 -6.81 -17.74 -11.64
N ALA A 187 -6.35 -16.65 -10.97
CA ALA A 187 -6.92 -16.20 -9.72
C ALA A 187 -8.42 -15.88 -9.85
N PHE A 188 -8.84 -15.24 -10.94
CA PHE A 188 -10.24 -14.96 -11.24
C PHE A 188 -11.06 -16.26 -11.34
N ALA A 189 -10.61 -17.24 -12.11
CA ALA A 189 -11.27 -18.53 -12.24
C ALA A 189 -11.36 -19.27 -10.89
N VAL A 190 -10.26 -19.31 -10.14
CA VAL A 190 -10.22 -19.96 -8.82
C VAL A 190 -11.15 -19.25 -7.83
N ILE A 191 -11.16 -17.92 -7.77
CA ILE A 191 -12.09 -17.17 -6.89
C ILE A 191 -13.52 -17.39 -7.31
N ALA A 192 -13.82 -17.37 -8.60
CA ALA A 192 -15.18 -17.61 -9.11
C ALA A 192 -15.72 -18.99 -8.70
N LEU A 193 -14.88 -20.03 -8.77
CA LEU A 193 -15.27 -21.41 -8.53
C LEU A 193 -15.17 -21.81 -7.03
N VAL A 194 -14.12 -21.38 -6.32
CA VAL A 194 -13.77 -21.89 -5.00
C VAL A 194 -14.23 -20.97 -3.89
N VAL A 195 -14.10 -19.62 -4.05
CA VAL A 195 -14.35 -18.70 -2.97
C VAL A 195 -15.84 -18.48 -2.79
N ARG A 196 -16.32 -18.81 -1.60
CA ARG A 196 -17.67 -18.51 -1.13
C ARG A 196 -17.53 -17.60 0.10
N VAL A 197 -17.98 -16.37 -0.04
CA VAL A 197 -17.98 -15.41 1.08
C VAL A 197 -19.35 -15.48 1.73
N PRO A 198 -19.45 -15.84 3.02
CA PRO A 198 -20.71 -15.80 3.74
C PRO A 198 -21.32 -14.39 3.69
N GLU A 199 -22.60 -14.30 3.39
CA GLU A 199 -23.33 -13.05 3.48
C GLU A 199 -23.43 -12.66 4.97
N ALA A 200 -23.02 -11.44 5.31
CA ALA A 200 -23.27 -10.95 6.64
C ALA A 200 -24.79 -10.73 6.77
N PRO A 201 -25.41 -11.09 7.90
CA PRO A 201 -26.75 -10.62 8.20
C PRO A 201 -26.73 -9.11 8.04
N HIS A 202 -27.61 -8.58 7.18
CA HIS A 202 -27.75 -7.14 7.00
C HIS A 202 -28.16 -6.57 8.34
N SER A 203 -27.20 -6.04 9.09
CA SER A 203 -27.53 -5.34 10.33
C SER A 203 -28.18 -4.01 9.94
N PRO A 204 -29.44 -3.78 10.30
CA PRO A 204 -30.10 -2.49 9.99
C PRO A 204 -29.32 -1.29 10.53
N ALA A 205 -28.46 -1.50 11.52
CA ALA A 205 -27.58 -0.51 12.12
C ALA A 205 -26.45 -0.03 11.18
N GLU A 206 -25.97 -0.85 10.23
CA GLU A 206 -24.93 -0.43 9.28
C GLU A 206 -25.52 0.36 8.09
N GLN A 207 -26.77 0.09 7.71
CA GLN A 207 -27.45 0.83 6.63
C GLN A 207 -28.03 2.17 7.08
N GLY A 208 -28.28 2.36 8.39
CA GLY A 208 -28.87 3.58 8.97
C GLY A 208 -27.84 4.63 9.43
N ARG A 209 -26.54 4.30 9.49
CA ARG A 209 -25.51 5.27 9.81
C ARG A 209 -25.33 6.22 8.63
N ARG A 210 -26.04 7.34 8.69
CA ARG A 210 -26.01 8.37 7.65
C ARG A 210 -24.56 8.75 7.35
N SER A 211 -24.25 8.86 6.06
CA SER A 211 -23.01 9.41 5.51
C SER A 211 -22.53 10.69 6.21
N THR A 212 -23.46 11.43 6.80
CA THR A 212 -23.25 12.65 7.60
C THR A 212 -22.51 12.41 8.93
N ASP A 213 -22.66 11.24 9.57
CA ASP A 213 -21.98 10.97 10.84
C ASP A 213 -20.53 10.57 10.61
N ALA A 214 -20.24 9.88 9.52
CA ALA A 214 -18.87 9.58 9.10
C ALA A 214 -18.04 10.85 8.82
N LEU A 215 -18.69 11.93 8.35
CA LEU A 215 -18.02 13.22 8.12
C LEU A 215 -17.61 13.94 9.43
N ARG A 216 -18.12 13.52 10.60
CA ARG A 216 -17.67 14.05 11.89
C ARG A 216 -16.20 13.79 12.17
N VAL A 217 -15.62 12.73 11.56
CA VAL A 217 -14.18 12.45 11.63
C VAL A 217 -13.34 13.63 11.17
N PHE A 218 -13.78 14.35 10.12
CA PHE A 218 -13.08 15.53 9.61
C PHE A 218 -13.16 16.77 10.53
N ARG A 219 -14.01 16.74 11.54
CA ARG A 219 -14.07 17.79 12.58
C ARG A 219 -13.15 17.50 13.76
N ASN A 220 -12.60 16.29 13.85
CA ASN A 220 -11.70 15.91 14.92
C ASN A 220 -10.24 16.16 14.52
N PRO A 221 -9.57 17.22 15.02
CA PRO A 221 -8.19 17.52 14.64
C PRO A 221 -7.21 16.42 15.07
N CYS A 222 -7.55 15.63 16.11
CA CYS A 222 -6.77 14.49 16.57
C CYS A 222 -6.85 13.27 15.59
N VAL A 223 -7.68 13.36 14.56
CA VAL A 223 -7.74 12.39 13.46
C VAL A 223 -7.22 13.02 12.16
N VAL A 224 -7.63 14.25 11.87
CA VAL A 224 -7.26 14.94 10.62
C VAL A 224 -5.76 15.20 10.52
N LEU A 225 -5.11 15.65 11.59
CA LEU A 225 -3.66 15.89 11.57
C LEU A 225 -2.84 14.61 11.36
N PRO A 226 -3.14 13.47 12.01
CA PRO A 226 -2.55 12.18 11.67
C PRO A 226 -2.76 11.74 10.22
N LEU A 227 -3.93 12.02 9.63
CA LEU A 227 -4.16 11.74 8.20
C LEU A 227 -3.26 12.61 7.30
N ILE A 228 -3.12 13.90 7.63
CA ILE A 228 -2.19 14.82 6.93
C ILE A 228 -0.75 14.34 7.11
N CYS A 229 -0.36 13.93 8.33
CA CYS A 229 0.95 13.34 8.59
C CYS A 229 1.18 12.11 7.71
N THR A 230 0.18 11.22 7.58
CA THR A 230 0.27 10.05 6.70
C THR A 230 0.48 10.45 5.24
N VAL A 231 -0.24 11.44 4.73
CA VAL A 231 -0.03 11.96 3.36
C VAL A 231 1.41 12.44 3.19
N LEU A 232 1.89 13.34 4.06
CA LEU A 232 3.23 13.95 3.96
C LEU A 232 4.35 12.90 4.12
N MET A 233 4.17 11.95 5.04
CA MET A 233 5.08 10.84 5.26
C MET A 233 5.24 10.00 3.99
N PHE A 234 4.11 9.67 3.31
CA PHE A 234 4.13 8.90 2.08
C PHE A 234 4.48 9.71 0.84
N VAL A 235 4.32 11.03 0.85
CA VAL A 235 4.94 11.90 -0.17
C VAL A 235 6.47 11.77 -0.09
N GLY A 236 7.05 11.87 1.10
CA GLY A 236 8.49 11.70 1.31
C GLY A 236 8.96 10.28 0.95
N TYR A 237 8.22 9.24 1.37
CA TYR A 237 8.54 7.86 1.02
C TYR A 237 8.51 7.62 -0.49
N ALA A 238 7.41 7.97 -1.16
CA ALA A 238 7.21 7.66 -2.57
C ALA A 238 8.12 8.47 -3.48
N SER A 239 8.49 9.70 -3.09
CA SER A 239 9.48 10.49 -3.83
C SER A 239 10.82 9.76 -3.96
N MET A 240 11.30 9.16 -2.88
CA MET A 240 12.53 8.37 -2.89
C MET A 240 12.33 6.98 -3.51
N ASN A 241 11.23 6.30 -3.15
CA ASN A 241 10.95 4.92 -3.59
C ASN A 241 10.77 4.82 -5.11
N THR A 242 10.23 5.84 -5.77
CA THR A 242 10.02 5.86 -7.24
C THR A 242 11.34 5.71 -7.99
N TYR A 243 12.41 6.26 -7.45
CA TYR A 243 13.75 6.22 -8.05
C TYR A 243 14.76 5.39 -7.25
N ILE A 244 14.28 4.52 -6.36
CA ILE A 244 15.18 3.71 -5.52
C ILE A 244 16.11 2.82 -6.32
N THR A 245 15.64 2.24 -7.43
CA THR A 245 16.46 1.38 -8.30
C THR A 245 17.58 2.16 -8.97
N PRO A 246 17.33 3.23 -9.76
CA PRO A 246 18.41 4.01 -10.36
C PRO A 246 19.30 4.71 -9.31
N PHE A 247 18.76 5.08 -8.14
CA PHE A 247 19.56 5.60 -7.04
C PHE A 247 20.57 4.55 -6.54
N MET A 248 20.13 3.31 -6.30
CA MET A 248 21.03 2.24 -5.90
C MET A 248 22.05 1.89 -6.99
N GLU A 249 21.69 1.98 -8.26
CA GLU A 249 22.63 1.82 -9.38
C GLU A 249 23.74 2.88 -9.40
N SER A 250 23.41 4.12 -9.01
CA SER A 250 24.39 5.20 -8.95
C SER A 250 25.33 5.13 -7.75
N VAL A 251 24.94 4.41 -6.69
CA VAL A 251 25.69 4.31 -5.42
C VAL A 251 26.47 3.00 -5.30
N LEU A 252 25.91 1.89 -5.79
CA LEU A 252 26.54 0.57 -5.65
C LEU A 252 27.64 0.35 -6.69
N PRO A 253 28.76 -0.29 -6.33
CA PRO A 253 29.89 -0.47 -7.23
C PRO A 253 29.63 -1.48 -8.35
N GLN A 254 28.64 -2.36 -8.20
CA GLN A 254 28.30 -3.40 -9.16
C GLN A 254 26.79 -3.48 -9.36
N PRO A 255 26.30 -3.51 -10.63
CA PRO A 255 24.87 -3.57 -10.93
C PRO A 255 24.15 -4.81 -10.36
N GLU A 256 24.88 -5.93 -10.18
CA GLU A 256 24.33 -7.18 -9.64
C GLU A 256 23.88 -7.02 -8.17
N TRP A 257 24.51 -6.13 -7.41
CA TRP A 257 24.19 -5.89 -6.01
C TRP A 257 22.87 -5.13 -5.81
N VAL A 258 22.37 -4.48 -6.86
CA VAL A 258 21.08 -3.77 -6.81
C VAL A 258 19.95 -4.73 -6.48
N SER A 259 19.89 -5.91 -7.11
CA SER A 259 18.84 -6.90 -6.80
C SER A 259 18.88 -7.36 -5.34
N GLY A 260 20.09 -7.59 -4.81
CA GLY A 260 20.28 -7.94 -3.39
C GLY A 260 19.84 -6.81 -2.44
N SER A 261 20.14 -5.55 -2.79
CA SER A 261 19.72 -4.39 -2.00
C SER A 261 18.19 -4.25 -1.97
N LEU A 262 17.51 -4.43 -3.10
CA LEU A 262 16.05 -4.38 -3.19
C LEU A 262 15.39 -5.51 -2.40
N PHE A 263 15.99 -6.71 -2.39
CA PHE A 263 15.55 -7.81 -1.54
C PHE A 263 15.70 -7.48 -0.05
N ALA A 264 16.85 -6.90 0.35
CA ALA A 264 17.08 -6.44 1.72
C ALA A 264 16.05 -5.39 2.15
N PHE A 265 15.66 -4.45 1.26
CA PHE A 265 14.61 -3.46 1.55
C PHE A 265 13.26 -4.12 1.83
N GLY A 266 12.88 -5.12 1.03
CA GLY A 266 11.67 -5.91 1.27
C GLY A 266 11.67 -6.58 2.65
N LEU A 267 12.77 -7.24 3.04
CA LEU A 267 12.92 -7.84 4.36
C LEU A 267 12.85 -6.80 5.48
N MET A 268 13.55 -5.67 5.32
CA MET A 268 13.56 -4.60 6.31
C MET A 268 12.18 -3.96 6.48
N SER A 269 11.35 -3.88 5.43
CA SER A 269 9.98 -3.41 5.54
C SER A 269 9.12 -4.30 6.45
N MET A 270 9.30 -5.63 6.37
CA MET A 270 8.60 -6.58 7.23
C MET A 270 9.09 -6.50 8.69
N ILE A 271 10.41 -6.41 8.89
CA ILE A 271 11.02 -6.27 10.23
C ILE A 271 10.55 -4.97 10.87
N GLY A 272 10.60 -3.86 10.14
CA GLY A 272 10.19 -2.55 10.62
C GLY A 272 8.72 -2.48 11.01
N SER A 273 7.84 -3.09 10.22
CA SER A 273 6.42 -3.18 10.54
C SER A 273 6.15 -3.92 11.85
N LYS A 274 6.85 -5.04 12.11
CA LYS A 274 6.74 -5.78 13.37
C LYS A 274 7.35 -5.01 14.54
N ALA A 275 8.53 -4.41 14.34
CA ALA A 275 9.22 -3.64 15.37
C ALA A 275 8.40 -2.44 15.83
N SER A 276 7.75 -1.75 14.90
CA SER A 276 6.88 -0.61 15.22
C SER A 276 5.61 -1.02 15.96
N GLY A 277 4.98 -2.14 15.57
CA GLY A 277 3.85 -2.69 16.34
C GLY A 277 4.23 -2.97 17.79
N TRP A 278 5.35 -3.67 18.01
CA TRP A 278 5.90 -3.89 19.34
C TRP A 278 6.21 -2.59 20.10
N ALA A 279 6.79 -1.60 19.41
CA ALA A 279 7.10 -0.29 20.01
C ALA A 279 5.81 0.46 20.40
N ALA A 280 4.77 0.39 19.58
CA ALA A 280 3.47 0.98 19.87
C ALA A 280 2.80 0.35 21.10
N ASP A 281 2.90 -0.98 21.25
CA ASP A 281 2.39 -1.70 22.42
C ASP A 281 3.16 -1.36 23.69
N ARG A 282 4.50 -1.19 23.60
CA ARG A 282 5.36 -0.97 24.77
C ARG A 282 5.48 0.49 25.21
N PHE A 283 5.57 1.42 24.25
CA PHE A 283 5.85 2.85 24.50
C PHE A 283 4.64 3.75 24.20
N GLY A 284 3.54 3.15 23.72
CA GLY A 284 2.35 3.84 23.25
C GLY A 284 2.45 4.26 21.78
N SER A 285 1.31 4.23 21.09
CA SER A 285 1.22 4.52 19.64
C SER A 285 1.72 5.93 19.29
N ALA A 286 1.41 6.92 20.11
CA ALA A 286 1.86 8.31 19.93
C ALA A 286 3.41 8.44 19.89
N SER A 287 4.11 7.77 20.82
CA SER A 287 5.57 7.77 20.88
C SER A 287 6.19 7.00 19.71
N ALA A 288 5.58 5.88 19.33
CA ALA A 288 6.02 5.08 18.19
C ALA A 288 5.90 5.83 16.87
N VAL A 289 4.77 6.53 16.64
CA VAL A 289 4.56 7.34 15.43
C VAL A 289 5.59 8.46 15.32
N ILE A 290 5.75 9.29 16.36
CA ILE A 290 6.70 10.40 16.30
C ILE A 290 8.13 9.90 16.12
N GLY A 291 8.46 8.76 16.76
CA GLY A 291 9.75 8.09 16.56
C GLY A 291 9.96 7.67 15.11
N CYS A 292 8.97 7.02 14.48
CA CYS A 292 9.04 6.60 13.06
C CYS A 292 9.22 7.81 12.13
N VAL A 293 8.39 8.86 12.27
CA VAL A 293 8.44 10.02 11.36
C VAL A 293 9.75 10.78 11.52
N THR A 294 10.21 10.99 12.77
CA THR A 294 11.48 11.68 13.04
C THR A 294 12.66 10.86 12.51
N LEU A 295 12.69 9.56 12.78
CA LEU A 295 13.77 8.70 12.36
C LEU A 295 13.81 8.54 10.83
N GLN A 296 12.65 8.58 10.14
CA GLN A 296 12.60 8.63 8.68
C GLN A 296 13.25 9.91 8.15
N ALA A 297 12.92 11.08 8.71
CA ALA A 297 13.53 12.34 8.30
C ALA A 297 15.05 12.32 8.48
N VAL A 298 15.51 11.86 9.64
CA VAL A 298 16.94 11.75 9.96
C VAL A 298 17.67 10.79 9.03
N THR A 299 17.07 9.61 8.77
CA THR A 299 17.67 8.61 7.87
C THR A 299 17.74 9.09 6.42
N LEU A 300 16.76 9.85 5.95
CA LEU A 300 16.78 10.43 4.60
C LEU A 300 17.86 11.51 4.47
N VAL A 301 18.02 12.37 5.48
CA VAL A 301 19.12 13.32 5.51
C VAL A 301 20.46 12.58 5.53
N GLY A 302 20.59 11.59 6.41
CA GLY A 302 21.78 10.74 6.50
C GLY A 302 22.11 10.05 5.18
N LEU A 303 21.10 9.48 4.50
CA LEU A 303 21.27 8.85 3.20
C LEU A 303 21.83 9.81 2.15
N GLY A 304 21.36 11.06 2.14
CA GLY A 304 21.89 12.11 1.25
C GLY A 304 23.36 12.45 1.53
N LEU A 305 23.80 12.34 2.79
CA LEU A 305 25.18 12.66 3.18
C LEU A 305 26.18 11.51 2.94
N VAL A 306 25.71 10.27 2.94
CA VAL A 306 26.59 9.08 2.87
C VAL A 306 26.64 8.44 1.47
N THR A 307 26.18 9.10 0.45
CA THR A 307 26.17 8.59 -0.94
C THR A 307 27.56 8.25 -1.48
N GLY A 308 28.62 8.85 -0.95
CA GLY A 308 30.01 8.55 -1.27
C GLY A 308 30.54 7.23 -0.68
N SER A 309 29.77 6.57 0.20
CA SER A 309 30.12 5.29 0.83
C SER A 309 28.98 4.29 0.61
N TRP A 310 29.13 3.38 -0.35
CA TRP A 310 28.08 2.42 -0.68
C TRP A 310 27.61 1.56 0.51
N PRO A 311 28.48 1.10 1.46
CA PRO A 311 27.98 0.33 2.59
C PRO A 311 27.10 1.15 3.52
N ALA A 312 27.48 2.41 3.76
CA ALA A 312 26.72 3.32 4.60
C ALA A 312 25.39 3.71 3.94
N ALA A 313 25.40 3.98 2.63
CA ALA A 313 24.19 4.29 1.88
C ALA A 313 23.22 3.10 1.85
N LEU A 314 23.72 1.87 1.63
CA LEU A 314 22.90 0.66 1.69
C LEU A 314 22.29 0.44 3.08
N ALA A 315 23.08 0.59 4.15
CA ALA A 315 22.56 0.48 5.51
C ALA A 315 21.50 1.55 5.82
N ALA A 316 21.75 2.81 5.45
CA ALA A 316 20.79 3.89 5.62
C ALA A 316 19.47 3.64 4.84
N ALA A 317 19.55 3.16 3.60
CA ALA A 317 18.39 2.84 2.80
C ALA A 317 17.58 1.65 3.37
N CYS A 318 18.25 0.62 3.90
CA CYS A 318 17.61 -0.48 4.62
C CYS A 318 16.85 0.01 5.87
N ILE A 319 17.49 0.84 6.68
CA ILE A 319 16.88 1.42 7.89
C ILE A 319 15.69 2.30 7.50
N TRP A 320 15.85 3.17 6.50
CA TRP A 320 14.78 4.03 5.98
C TRP A 320 13.55 3.23 5.54
N THR A 321 13.75 2.15 4.78
CA THR A 321 12.64 1.31 4.30
C THR A 321 11.91 0.63 5.46
N GLY A 322 12.64 0.10 6.44
CA GLY A 322 12.05 -0.50 7.62
C GLY A 322 11.20 0.49 8.43
N ILE A 323 11.70 1.70 8.65
CA ILE A 323 10.99 2.75 9.37
C ILE A 323 9.73 3.18 8.62
N SER A 324 9.83 3.36 7.30
CA SER A 324 8.72 3.81 6.46
C SER A 324 7.51 2.88 6.55
N TRP A 325 7.73 1.57 6.49
CA TRP A 325 6.67 0.58 6.62
C TRP A 325 6.29 0.28 8.07
N GLY A 326 7.16 0.60 9.02
CA GLY A 326 6.85 0.57 10.44
C GLY A 326 5.88 1.67 10.88
N PHE A 327 5.79 2.78 10.15
CA PHE A 327 4.92 3.88 10.49
C PHE A 327 3.43 3.50 10.56
N LEU A 328 2.92 2.73 9.60
CA LEU A 328 1.48 2.45 9.46
C LEU A 328 0.83 1.74 10.65
N PRO A 329 1.38 0.65 11.22
CA PRO A 329 0.79 0.00 12.38
C PRO A 329 0.63 0.93 13.58
N ALA A 330 1.67 1.72 13.86
CA ALA A 330 1.64 2.69 14.95
C ALA A 330 0.62 3.82 14.70
N GLN A 331 0.58 4.35 13.48
CA GLN A 331 -0.33 5.42 13.07
C GLN A 331 -1.78 4.97 13.12
N ASN A 332 -2.10 3.80 12.60
CA ASN A 332 -3.44 3.25 12.66
C ASN A 332 -3.92 3.03 14.11
N SER A 333 -3.03 2.52 14.98
CA SER A 333 -3.32 2.42 16.42
C SER A 333 -3.60 3.79 17.05
N PHE A 334 -2.81 4.82 16.72
CA PHE A 334 -3.01 6.17 17.23
C PHE A 334 -4.34 6.77 16.74
N ILE A 335 -4.67 6.60 15.47
CA ILE A 335 -5.94 7.05 14.89
C ILE A 335 -7.13 6.35 15.56
N MET A 336 -7.07 5.03 15.73
CA MET A 336 -8.13 4.24 16.37
C MET A 336 -8.44 4.74 17.79
N LEU A 337 -7.41 5.01 18.59
CA LEU A 337 -7.56 5.50 19.97
C LEU A 337 -8.22 6.88 20.05
N ASN A 338 -8.08 7.71 19.00
CA ASN A 338 -8.60 9.08 18.98
C ASN A 338 -9.92 9.23 18.21
N ALA A 339 -10.31 8.25 17.39
CA ALA A 339 -11.49 8.29 16.54
C ALA A 339 -12.77 7.80 17.23
N GLY A 340 -12.68 7.10 18.38
CA GLY A 340 -13.83 6.56 19.11
C GLY A 340 -14.67 5.61 18.24
N ASP A 341 -15.98 5.87 18.16
CA ASP A 341 -16.92 5.03 17.40
C ASP A 341 -16.66 5.01 15.89
N GLU A 342 -15.91 6.00 15.36
CA GLU A 342 -15.57 6.13 13.94
C GLU A 342 -14.21 5.52 13.58
N ALA A 343 -13.63 4.71 14.48
CA ALA A 343 -12.27 4.16 14.33
C ALA A 343 -12.06 3.39 13.01
N ALA A 344 -13.02 2.54 12.62
CA ALA A 344 -12.92 1.76 11.39
C ALA A 344 -12.90 2.66 10.14
N PHE A 345 -13.73 3.70 10.11
CA PHE A 345 -13.75 4.66 9.02
C PHE A 345 -12.48 5.52 8.98
N ALA A 346 -11.99 5.96 10.14
CA ALA A 346 -10.76 6.75 10.25
C ALA A 346 -9.51 5.95 9.77
N VAL A 347 -9.43 4.65 10.07
CA VAL A 347 -8.37 3.77 9.56
C VAL A 347 -8.49 3.57 8.04
N SER A 348 -9.70 3.47 7.49
CA SER A 348 -9.87 3.41 6.05
C SER A 348 -9.40 4.70 5.34
N LEU A 349 -9.63 5.86 5.97
CA LEU A 349 -9.09 7.15 5.51
C LEU A 349 -7.56 7.19 5.59
N SER A 350 -6.95 6.55 6.59
CA SER A 350 -5.49 6.42 6.68
C SER A 350 -4.92 5.68 5.46
N ASN A 351 -5.55 4.59 5.02
CA ASN A 351 -5.16 3.91 3.78
C ASN A 351 -5.33 4.78 2.53
N SER A 352 -6.42 5.56 2.44
CA SER A 352 -6.59 6.52 1.33
C SER A 352 -5.54 7.62 1.36
N SER A 353 -5.18 8.10 2.55
CA SER A 353 -4.10 9.09 2.77
C SER A 353 -2.74 8.56 2.34
N LEU A 354 -2.44 7.29 2.63
CA LEU A 354 -1.24 6.60 2.15
C LEU A 354 -1.17 6.62 0.61
N GLN A 355 -2.25 6.23 -0.04
CA GLN A 355 -2.29 6.14 -1.50
C GLN A 355 -2.20 7.52 -2.15
N LEU A 356 -2.89 8.52 -1.58
CA LEU A 356 -2.80 9.91 -2.02
C LEU A 356 -1.37 10.45 -1.84
N GLY A 357 -0.76 10.22 -0.67
CA GLY A 357 0.62 10.62 -0.40
C GLY A 357 1.61 9.95 -1.37
N SER A 358 1.44 8.65 -1.62
CA SER A 358 2.27 7.93 -2.59
C SER A 358 2.12 8.48 -4.02
N ALA A 359 0.91 8.82 -4.43
CA ALA A 359 0.67 9.44 -5.73
C ALA A 359 1.33 10.81 -5.86
N LEU A 360 1.08 11.68 -4.88
CA LEU A 360 1.68 13.03 -4.85
C LEU A 360 3.21 12.98 -4.79
N GLY A 361 3.77 12.04 -4.02
CA GLY A 361 5.21 11.82 -3.92
C GLY A 361 5.82 11.37 -5.25
N SER A 362 5.16 10.45 -5.96
CA SER A 362 5.62 10.03 -7.29
C SER A 362 5.54 11.16 -8.31
N PHE A 363 4.48 11.98 -8.30
CA PHE A 363 4.41 13.18 -9.15
C PHE A 363 5.51 14.19 -8.80
N ALA A 364 5.71 14.47 -7.51
CA ALA A 364 6.76 15.36 -7.04
C ALA A 364 8.14 14.88 -7.48
N ALA A 365 8.42 13.59 -7.33
CA ALA A 365 9.67 12.96 -7.78
C ALA A 365 9.90 13.16 -9.29
N GLY A 366 8.85 13.03 -10.12
CA GLY A 366 8.91 13.28 -11.55
C GLY A 366 9.28 14.71 -11.91
N VAL A 367 8.80 15.69 -11.14
CA VAL A 367 9.17 17.09 -11.30
C VAL A 367 10.61 17.33 -10.83
N PHE A 368 10.98 16.83 -9.65
CA PHE A 368 12.30 17.10 -9.07
C PHE A 368 13.44 16.49 -9.87
N ILE A 369 13.25 15.30 -10.46
CA ILE A 369 14.30 14.66 -11.27
C ILE A 369 14.67 15.46 -12.52
N THR A 370 13.79 16.34 -13.01
CA THR A 370 14.09 17.23 -14.14
C THR A 370 14.91 18.46 -13.74
N CYS A 371 14.89 18.82 -12.44
CA CYS A 371 15.50 20.05 -11.92
C CYS A 371 16.73 19.79 -11.04
N MET A 372 16.88 18.56 -10.52
CA MET A 372 17.90 18.21 -9.53
C MET A 372 18.56 16.88 -9.86
N PRO A 373 19.83 16.66 -9.47
CA PRO A 373 20.49 15.39 -9.65
C PRO A 373 19.81 14.30 -8.79
N LEU A 374 19.83 13.06 -9.29
CA LEU A 374 19.23 11.88 -8.63
C LEU A 374 19.70 11.71 -7.17
N LEU A 375 20.98 12.00 -6.90
CA LEU A 375 21.56 11.90 -5.56
C LEU A 375 21.00 12.94 -4.56
N ALA A 376 20.28 13.97 -5.02
CA ALA A 376 19.60 14.94 -4.16
C ALA A 376 18.20 14.47 -3.71
N MET A 377 17.65 13.40 -4.29
CA MET A 377 16.30 12.89 -3.96
C MET A 377 16.09 12.60 -2.48
N PRO A 378 17.04 12.02 -1.72
CA PRO A 378 16.87 11.82 -0.28
C PRO A 378 16.61 13.13 0.48
N SER A 379 17.26 14.24 0.09
CA SER A 379 17.06 15.54 0.74
C SER A 379 15.68 16.13 0.48
N VAL A 380 15.17 15.98 -0.73
CA VAL A 380 13.79 16.39 -1.10
C VAL A 380 12.78 15.58 -0.28
N SER A 381 12.96 14.26 -0.22
CA SER A 381 12.11 13.36 0.55
C SER A 381 12.15 13.68 2.06
N ALA A 382 13.31 14.07 2.57
CA ALA A 382 13.48 14.50 3.96
C ALA A 382 12.69 15.78 4.28
N ALA A 383 12.62 16.74 3.34
CA ALA A 383 11.88 17.98 3.52
C ALA A 383 10.37 17.71 3.71
N PHE A 384 9.77 16.85 2.87
CA PHE A 384 8.37 16.45 3.04
C PHE A 384 8.14 15.71 4.37
N THR A 385 9.06 14.82 4.75
CA THR A 385 8.96 14.10 6.01
C THR A 385 9.12 15.02 7.22
N ALA A 386 9.93 16.07 7.13
CA ALA A 386 10.03 17.09 8.19
C ALA A 386 8.70 17.85 8.39
N CYS A 387 7.97 18.14 7.32
CA CYS A 387 6.60 18.67 7.43
C CYS A 387 5.65 17.68 8.12
N ALA A 388 5.79 16.37 7.87
CA ALA A 388 5.02 15.34 8.55
C ALA A 388 5.30 15.32 10.07
N VAL A 389 6.55 15.50 10.49
CA VAL A 389 6.92 15.62 11.91
C VAL A 389 6.18 16.78 12.57
N ALA A 390 6.11 17.94 11.91
CA ALA A 390 5.39 19.10 12.44
C ALA A 390 3.89 18.84 12.60
N ALA A 391 3.26 18.19 11.62
CA ALA A 391 1.85 17.80 11.67
C ALA A 391 1.57 16.83 12.84
N GLU A 392 2.43 15.84 13.05
CA GLU A 392 2.25 14.86 14.12
C GLU A 392 2.46 15.48 15.50
N ILE A 393 3.46 16.34 15.67
CA ILE A 393 3.65 17.09 16.93
C ILE A 393 2.41 17.94 17.26
N ALA A 394 1.80 18.57 16.26
CA ALA A 394 0.58 19.34 16.45
C ALA A 394 -0.58 18.41 16.90
N ALA A 395 -0.75 17.25 16.27
CA ALA A 395 -1.76 16.26 16.65
C ALA A 395 -1.59 15.81 18.12
N LEU A 396 -0.35 15.49 18.52
CA LEU A 396 -0.02 15.05 19.87
C LEU A 396 -0.28 16.12 20.93
N ARG A 397 0.03 17.38 20.63
CA ARG A 397 -0.25 18.50 21.55
C ARG A 397 -1.76 18.69 21.76
N LEU A 398 -2.56 18.46 20.73
CA LEU A 398 -4.02 18.56 20.82
C LEU A 398 -4.65 17.37 21.54
N SER A 399 -4.15 16.15 21.32
CA SER A 399 -4.66 14.94 21.99
C SER A 399 -4.41 14.93 23.50
N ARG A 400 -3.35 15.62 23.97
CA ARG A 400 -3.01 15.78 25.39
C ARG A 400 -3.82 16.85 26.11
N ARG A 401 -4.56 17.72 25.38
CA ARG A 401 -5.43 18.71 26.03
C ARG A 401 -6.64 18.00 26.66
N PRO A 402 -6.95 18.24 27.94
CA PRO A 402 -8.12 17.65 28.56
C PRO A 402 -9.36 18.03 27.73
N LYS A 403 -10.17 17.02 27.33
CA LYS A 403 -11.43 17.25 26.64
C LYS A 403 -12.25 18.16 27.55
N ARG A 404 -12.43 19.44 27.20
CA ARG A 404 -13.44 20.28 27.85
C ARG A 404 -14.77 19.60 27.62
N VAL A 405 -15.31 19.03 28.69
CA VAL A 405 -16.69 18.50 28.72
C VAL A 405 -17.58 19.67 28.34
N ARG A 406 -18.20 19.58 27.16
CA ARG A 406 -19.33 20.44 26.78
C ARG A 406 -20.60 19.66 26.92
#